data_1b9e87c125b1541c3c415697a6c0e81e
#
_entry.id   1b9e87c125b1541c3c415697a6c0e81e
#
_cell.length_a   1.000
_cell.length_b   1.000
_cell.length_c   1.000
_cell.angle_alpha   90.00
_cell.angle_beta   90.00
_cell.angle_gamma   90.00
#
_symmetry.space_group_name_H-M   'P 1'
#
loop_
_entity.id
_entity.type
_entity.pdbx_description
1 polymer ?
#
loop_
_entity_poly.entity_id
_entity_poly.type
_entity_poly.pdbx_seq_one_letter_code
_entity_poly.pdbx_strand_id
1 'polypeptide(L)'
;MIPILYEDNHLLAVEKPANMPVQGDSSGDDDLLTLLKGYIKDKYNKPGDVYLGLVHRLDRPVGGAMVFARTSKAAARLSGQFSSHGAIKTYLAVAEGNAPGGELEGFILKDEATGSSALVPENTCGAKSARLTYAPIAYRKGRTLVRVSLHTGRHHQIRVQLAGAGYPLWGDQRYNRDARPGQQIALWA
;
A
#
# COMPACT_ATOMS: atom_id res chain seq x y z
N MET A 1 -10.19 -8.94 15.24
CA MET A 1 -10.90 -9.52 14.05
C MET A 1 -10.68 -8.60 12.87
N ILE A 2 -10.34 -9.14 11.68
CA ILE A 2 -10.14 -8.35 10.46
C ILE A 2 -11.52 -8.02 9.85
N PRO A 3 -11.83 -6.74 9.57
CA PRO A 3 -13.09 -6.36 8.93
C PRO A 3 -13.16 -6.91 7.49
N ILE A 4 -14.23 -7.63 7.17
CA ILE A 4 -14.50 -8.13 5.83
C ILE A 4 -15.38 -7.11 5.11
N LEU A 5 -14.89 -6.55 4.01
CA LEU A 5 -15.59 -5.55 3.20
C LEU A 5 -16.47 -6.19 2.13
N TYR A 6 -16.00 -7.31 1.56
CA TYR A 6 -16.74 -8.09 0.56
C TYR A 6 -16.23 -9.53 0.53
N GLU A 7 -17.11 -10.47 0.33
CA GLU A 7 -16.75 -11.87 0.17
C GLU A 7 -17.73 -12.60 -0.76
N ASP A 8 -17.16 -13.31 -1.74
CA ASP A 8 -17.89 -14.26 -2.58
C ASP A 8 -17.06 -15.53 -2.83
N ASN A 9 -17.44 -16.35 -3.81
CA ASN A 9 -16.72 -17.58 -4.13
C ASN A 9 -15.34 -17.35 -4.76
N HIS A 10 -15.05 -16.16 -5.24
CA HIS A 10 -13.84 -15.80 -6.00
C HIS A 10 -12.96 -14.77 -5.32
N LEU A 11 -13.56 -13.87 -4.55
CA LEU A 11 -12.89 -12.70 -3.98
C LEU A 11 -13.11 -12.64 -2.47
N LEU A 12 -12.13 -12.09 -1.77
CA LEU A 12 -12.20 -11.65 -0.39
C LEU A 12 -11.58 -10.26 -0.31
N ALA A 13 -12.39 -9.23 -0.05
CA ALA A 13 -11.90 -7.88 0.22
C ALA A 13 -11.99 -7.59 1.71
N VAL A 14 -10.93 -7.03 2.26
CA VAL A 14 -10.80 -6.78 3.70
C VAL A 14 -10.19 -5.40 3.96
N GLU A 15 -10.38 -4.91 5.16
CA GLU A 15 -9.65 -3.77 5.68
C GLU A 15 -8.40 -4.26 6.44
N LYS A 16 -7.22 -4.03 5.86
CA LYS A 16 -5.96 -4.33 6.53
C LYS A 16 -5.70 -3.33 7.65
N PRO A 17 -5.48 -3.77 8.89
CA PRO A 17 -5.03 -2.88 9.96
C PRO A 17 -3.65 -2.26 9.63
N ALA A 18 -3.40 -1.06 10.15
CA ALA A 18 -2.06 -0.50 10.16
C ALA A 18 -1.11 -1.37 11.00
N ASN A 19 0.17 -1.34 10.69
CA ASN A 19 1.26 -2.07 11.37
C ASN A 19 1.20 -3.60 11.30
N MET A 20 0.28 -4.17 10.52
CA MET A 20 0.21 -5.60 10.25
C MET A 20 0.92 -5.95 8.94
N PRO A 21 1.83 -6.92 8.89
CA PRO A 21 2.38 -7.42 7.64
C PRO A 21 1.30 -8.11 6.81
N VAL A 22 1.40 -8.04 5.49
CA VAL A 22 0.44 -8.70 4.59
C VAL A 22 0.70 -10.20 4.49
N GLN A 23 1.96 -10.58 4.53
CA GLN A 23 2.45 -11.96 4.52
C GLN A 23 3.59 -12.08 5.53
N GLY A 24 3.91 -13.28 5.97
CA GLY A 24 4.98 -13.54 6.92
C GLY A 24 6.30 -12.87 6.51
N ASP A 25 6.93 -12.23 7.48
CA ASP A 25 8.23 -11.59 7.36
C ASP A 25 9.17 -12.04 8.52
N SER A 26 10.36 -11.46 8.61
CA SER A 26 11.35 -11.80 9.63
C SER A 26 10.99 -11.37 11.06
N SER A 27 9.90 -10.64 11.26
CA SER A 27 9.47 -10.20 12.60
C SER A 27 8.85 -11.33 13.42
N GLY A 28 8.26 -12.33 12.74
CA GLY A 28 7.49 -13.40 13.41
C GLY A 28 6.10 -12.96 13.88
N ASP A 29 5.68 -11.75 13.53
CA ASP A 29 4.33 -11.27 13.86
C ASP A 29 3.26 -11.96 13.02
N ASP A 30 2.03 -12.01 13.53
CA ASP A 30 0.88 -12.46 12.77
C ASP A 30 0.71 -11.65 11.48
N ASP A 31 0.55 -12.33 10.35
CA ASP A 31 0.33 -11.72 9.06
C ASP A 31 -1.12 -11.86 8.57
N LEU A 32 -1.54 -10.90 7.77
CA LEU A 32 -2.92 -10.83 7.28
C LEU A 32 -3.31 -12.06 6.46
N LEU A 33 -2.43 -12.56 5.59
CA LEU A 33 -2.72 -13.71 4.71
C LEU A 33 -2.97 -14.99 5.53
N THR A 34 -2.15 -15.24 6.55
CA THR A 34 -2.30 -16.39 7.45
C THR A 34 -3.59 -16.31 8.26
N LEU A 35 -3.91 -15.13 8.83
CA LEU A 35 -5.15 -14.92 9.56
C LEU A 35 -6.40 -15.11 8.68
N LEU A 36 -6.37 -14.63 7.44
CA LEU A 36 -7.48 -14.79 6.50
C LEU A 36 -7.66 -16.22 6.01
N LYS A 37 -6.57 -16.98 5.84
CA LYS A 37 -6.65 -18.42 5.57
C LYS A 37 -7.32 -19.17 6.72
N GLY A 38 -6.96 -18.83 7.97
CA GLY A 38 -7.64 -19.36 9.17
C GLY A 38 -9.13 -19.04 9.18
N TYR A 39 -9.48 -17.76 8.96
CA TYR A 39 -10.88 -17.34 8.85
C TYR A 39 -11.70 -18.15 7.82
N ILE A 40 -11.16 -18.35 6.60
CA ILE A 40 -11.83 -19.14 5.56
C ILE A 40 -11.95 -20.62 5.98
N LYS A 41 -10.91 -21.17 6.58
CA LYS A 41 -10.87 -22.55 7.05
C LYS A 41 -11.97 -22.81 8.06
N ASP A 42 -12.08 -21.95 9.06
CA ASP A 42 -13.06 -22.08 10.15
C ASP A 42 -14.49 -21.83 9.65
N LYS A 43 -14.71 -20.76 8.89
CA LYS A 43 -16.05 -20.40 8.36
C LYS A 43 -16.67 -21.47 7.47
N TYR A 44 -15.84 -22.17 6.69
CA TYR A 44 -16.32 -23.15 5.71
C TYR A 44 -15.98 -24.59 6.08
N ASN A 45 -15.53 -24.84 7.32
CA ASN A 45 -15.13 -26.17 7.83
C ASN A 45 -14.23 -26.94 6.84
N LYS A 46 -13.22 -26.27 6.26
CA LYS A 46 -12.37 -26.88 5.23
C LYS A 46 -11.36 -27.85 5.86
N PRO A 47 -11.28 -29.11 5.38
CA PRO A 47 -10.34 -30.10 5.88
C PRO A 47 -8.96 -29.88 5.31
N GLY A 48 -8.10 -29.18 5.52
CA GLY A 48 -6.77 -29.02 4.90
C GLY A 48 -6.40 -27.57 4.67
N ASP A 49 -5.47 -27.34 3.74
CA ASP A 49 -4.97 -26.02 3.43
C ASP A 49 -5.96 -25.20 2.60
N VAL A 50 -6.04 -23.92 2.93
CA VAL A 50 -6.88 -22.97 2.21
C VAL A 50 -6.04 -22.20 1.22
N TYR A 51 -6.44 -22.23 -0.05
CA TYR A 51 -5.89 -21.35 -1.05
C TYR A 51 -6.43 -19.93 -0.86
N LEU A 52 -5.52 -18.96 -0.77
CA LEU A 52 -5.82 -17.53 -0.84
C LEU A 52 -4.67 -16.83 -1.57
N GLY A 53 -4.97 -16.32 -2.78
CA GLY A 53 -3.98 -15.69 -3.67
C GLY A 53 -3.75 -14.23 -3.31
N LEU A 54 -2.50 -13.88 -3.04
CA LEU A 54 -2.05 -12.51 -2.83
C LEU A 54 -1.73 -11.88 -4.20
N VAL A 55 -2.47 -10.84 -4.60
CA VAL A 55 -2.37 -10.19 -5.91
C VAL A 55 -1.81 -8.77 -5.85
N HIS A 56 -1.82 -8.14 -4.69
CA HIS A 56 -1.16 -6.86 -4.40
C HIS A 56 -0.84 -6.75 -2.91
N ARG A 57 -0.05 -5.75 -2.53
CA ARG A 57 0.37 -5.53 -1.14
C ARG A 57 0.24 -4.07 -0.75
N LEU A 58 0.02 -3.83 0.54
CA LEU A 58 0.26 -2.56 1.21
C LEU A 58 1.49 -2.67 2.10
N ASP A 59 2.18 -1.56 2.32
CA ASP A 59 3.28 -1.51 3.27
C ASP A 59 2.78 -1.86 4.68
N ARG A 60 3.62 -2.43 5.52
CA ARG A 60 3.27 -2.82 6.90
C ARG A 60 2.58 -1.70 7.69
N PRO A 61 3.09 -0.45 7.73
CA PRO A 61 2.47 0.63 8.50
C PRO A 61 1.19 1.20 7.86
N VAL A 62 0.89 0.86 6.61
CA VAL A 62 -0.27 1.39 5.87
C VAL A 62 -1.48 0.49 6.08
N GLY A 63 -2.61 1.08 6.43
CA GLY A 63 -3.91 0.40 6.49
C GLY A 63 -4.76 0.62 5.25
N GLY A 64 -5.91 -0.06 5.17
CA GLY A 64 -6.90 0.16 4.12
C GLY A 64 -7.35 -1.09 3.36
N ALA A 65 -8.08 -0.88 2.28
CA ALA A 65 -8.72 -1.94 1.51
C ALA A 65 -7.69 -2.82 0.76
N MET A 66 -7.84 -4.12 0.92
CA MET A 66 -7.08 -5.13 0.17
C MET A 66 -8.00 -6.20 -0.37
N VAL A 67 -7.69 -6.70 -1.58
CA VAL A 67 -8.41 -7.81 -2.21
C VAL A 67 -7.50 -9.02 -2.36
N PHE A 68 -8.06 -10.19 -2.05
CA PHE A 68 -7.44 -11.50 -2.21
C PHE A 68 -8.29 -12.36 -3.14
N ALA A 69 -7.63 -13.27 -3.86
CA ALA A 69 -8.30 -14.22 -4.73
C ALA A 69 -8.54 -15.56 -4.00
N ARG A 70 -9.77 -16.03 -3.97
CA ARG A 70 -10.14 -17.34 -3.37
C ARG A 70 -9.93 -18.52 -4.33
N THR A 71 -9.61 -18.24 -5.59
CA THR A 71 -9.31 -19.26 -6.62
C THR A 71 -8.11 -18.82 -7.47
N SER A 72 -7.37 -19.77 -8.02
CA SER A 72 -6.25 -19.50 -8.94
C SER A 72 -6.68 -18.73 -10.20
N LYS A 73 -7.87 -19.03 -10.72
CA LYS A 73 -8.45 -18.31 -11.87
C LYS A 73 -8.73 -16.83 -11.54
N ALA A 74 -9.27 -16.53 -10.36
CA ALA A 74 -9.47 -15.17 -9.90
C ALA A 74 -8.12 -14.47 -9.66
N ALA A 75 -7.12 -15.17 -9.09
CA ALA A 75 -5.78 -14.63 -8.89
C ALA A 75 -5.13 -14.21 -10.21
N ALA A 76 -5.19 -15.05 -11.23
CA ALA A 76 -4.65 -14.73 -12.55
C ALA A 76 -5.33 -13.48 -13.17
N ARG A 77 -6.67 -13.37 -13.07
CA ARG A 77 -7.43 -12.21 -13.58
C ARG A 77 -7.08 -10.93 -12.84
N LEU A 78 -7.08 -10.96 -11.50
CA LEU A 78 -6.72 -9.80 -10.68
C LEU A 78 -5.27 -9.36 -10.91
N SER A 79 -4.32 -10.31 -10.94
CA SER A 79 -2.92 -10.00 -11.24
C SER A 79 -2.76 -9.33 -12.61
N GLY A 80 -3.52 -9.78 -13.62
CA GLY A 80 -3.60 -9.11 -14.91
C GLY A 80 -4.09 -7.67 -14.82
N GLN A 81 -5.15 -7.40 -14.05
CA GLN A 81 -5.66 -6.04 -13.85
C GLN A 81 -4.67 -5.13 -13.11
N PHE A 82 -3.98 -5.65 -12.09
CA PHE A 82 -2.96 -4.88 -11.37
C PHE A 82 -1.73 -4.59 -12.25
N SER A 83 -1.29 -5.56 -13.06
CA SER A 83 -0.12 -5.43 -13.93
C SER A 83 -0.38 -4.54 -15.15
N SER A 84 -1.57 -4.58 -15.73
CA SER A 84 -1.99 -3.72 -16.84
C SER A 84 -2.41 -2.31 -16.41
N HIS A 85 -2.29 -1.99 -15.12
CA HIS A 85 -2.76 -0.71 -14.52
C HIS A 85 -4.28 -0.47 -14.69
N GLY A 86 -5.06 -1.52 -14.95
CA GLY A 86 -6.52 -1.46 -15.03
C GLY A 86 -7.21 -1.31 -13.67
N ALA A 87 -6.53 -1.65 -12.58
CA ALA A 87 -7.04 -1.45 -11.23
C ALA A 87 -6.84 0.00 -10.78
N ILE A 88 -7.92 0.68 -10.43
CA ILE A 88 -7.87 2.03 -9.84
C ILE A 88 -7.42 1.90 -8.39
N LYS A 89 -6.34 2.60 -8.03
CA LYS A 89 -5.75 2.60 -6.69
C LYS A 89 -5.82 4.01 -6.12
N THR A 90 -6.71 4.20 -5.17
CA THR A 90 -6.92 5.49 -4.51
C THR A 90 -6.52 5.41 -3.04
N TYR A 91 -5.83 6.44 -2.57
CA TYR A 91 -5.39 6.55 -1.19
C TYR A 91 -5.79 7.91 -0.61
N LEU A 92 -6.00 7.95 0.70
CA LEU A 92 -6.02 9.17 1.48
C LEU A 92 -4.72 9.28 2.26
N ALA A 93 -4.14 10.47 2.27
CA ALA A 93 -2.91 10.73 3.02
C ALA A 93 -2.94 12.13 3.65
N VAL A 94 -2.23 12.29 4.77
CA VAL A 94 -1.96 13.61 5.33
C VAL A 94 -0.51 13.97 5.05
N ALA A 95 -0.31 15.00 4.25
CA ALA A 95 0.99 15.55 3.88
C ALA A 95 1.33 16.77 4.75
N GLU A 96 2.57 16.95 5.11
CA GLU A 96 3.05 18.17 5.77
C GLU A 96 3.05 19.33 4.77
N GLY A 97 2.77 20.53 5.27
CA GLY A 97 2.71 21.74 4.45
C GLY A 97 1.40 21.91 3.67
N ASN A 98 1.36 22.95 2.83
CA ASN A 98 0.25 23.27 1.94
C ASN A 98 0.50 22.63 0.55
N ALA A 99 0.19 21.35 0.42
CA ALA A 99 0.38 20.58 -0.81
C ALA A 99 -0.65 21.01 -1.88
N PRO A 100 -0.21 21.60 -3.02
CA PRO A 100 -1.14 22.23 -3.96
C PRO A 100 -1.93 21.25 -4.82
N GLY A 101 -1.51 19.97 -4.84
CA GLY A 101 -1.97 18.99 -5.81
C GLY A 101 -1.16 19.00 -7.10
N GLY A 102 -1.38 18.00 -7.94
CA GLY A 102 -0.68 17.87 -9.20
C GLY A 102 -0.31 16.44 -9.55
N GLU A 103 0.62 16.32 -10.46
CA GLU A 103 1.18 15.05 -10.91
C GLU A 103 2.65 14.95 -10.52
N LEU A 104 3.07 13.77 -10.06
CA LEU A 104 4.46 13.45 -9.74
C LEU A 104 4.90 12.28 -10.62
N GLU A 105 5.91 12.55 -11.44
CA GLU A 105 6.56 11.55 -12.28
C GLU A 105 8.04 11.46 -11.91
N GLY A 106 8.68 10.33 -12.18
CA GLY A 106 10.09 10.10 -11.93
C GLY A 106 10.44 8.63 -11.90
N PHE A 107 11.63 8.34 -11.43
CA PHE A 107 12.16 6.98 -11.35
C PHE A 107 12.46 6.63 -9.89
N ILE A 108 12.06 5.44 -9.49
CA ILE A 108 12.24 4.94 -8.12
C ILE A 108 13.14 3.71 -8.17
N LEU A 109 14.18 3.73 -7.34
CA LEU A 109 15.01 2.57 -7.05
C LEU A 109 14.73 2.09 -5.63
N LYS A 110 14.47 0.79 -5.48
CA LYS A 110 14.38 0.13 -4.18
C LYS A 110 15.77 -0.30 -3.75
N ASP A 111 16.14 0.04 -2.55
CA ASP A 111 17.31 -0.49 -1.86
C ASP A 111 16.89 -1.77 -1.10
N GLU A 112 17.35 -2.90 -1.56
CA GLU A 112 17.01 -4.21 -0.95
C GLU A 112 17.67 -4.39 0.43
N ALA A 113 18.81 -3.74 0.68
CA ALA A 113 19.53 -3.86 1.94
C ALA A 113 18.82 -3.12 3.08
N THR A 114 18.34 -1.90 2.81
CA THR A 114 17.64 -1.07 3.81
C THR A 114 16.11 -1.23 3.76
N GLY A 115 15.59 -1.86 2.70
CA GLY A 115 14.15 -1.91 2.45
C GLY A 115 13.54 -0.51 2.28
N SER A 116 14.32 0.47 1.79
CA SER A 116 13.83 1.81 1.45
C SER A 116 13.72 2.00 -0.06
N SER A 117 13.21 3.14 -0.48
CA SER A 117 13.18 3.56 -1.89
C SER A 117 13.65 4.99 -2.00
N ALA A 118 14.25 5.34 -3.14
CA ALA A 118 14.70 6.69 -3.43
C ALA A 118 14.28 7.13 -4.83
N LEU A 119 14.06 8.42 -5.01
CA LEU A 119 13.99 9.03 -6.34
C LEU A 119 15.40 9.10 -6.91
N VAL A 120 15.56 8.64 -8.14
CA VAL A 120 16.84 8.54 -8.82
C VAL A 120 16.71 9.03 -10.28
N PRO A 121 17.82 9.38 -10.94
CA PRO A 121 17.84 9.67 -12.38
C PRO A 121 17.34 8.48 -13.21
N GLU A 122 16.74 8.76 -14.38
CA GLU A 122 16.19 7.75 -15.29
C GLU A 122 17.19 6.64 -15.66
N ASN A 123 18.45 7.03 -15.89
CA ASN A 123 19.50 6.09 -16.32
C ASN A 123 20.09 5.24 -15.18
N THR A 124 19.52 5.29 -13.98
CA THR A 124 19.99 4.49 -12.85
C THR A 124 19.60 3.02 -13.06
N CYS A 125 20.57 2.11 -13.02
CA CYS A 125 20.34 0.69 -13.19
C CYS A 125 19.33 0.16 -12.15
N GLY A 126 18.28 -0.55 -12.60
CA GLY A 126 17.22 -1.08 -11.74
C GLY A 126 16.12 -0.08 -11.36
N ALA A 127 16.26 1.19 -11.73
CA ALA A 127 15.22 2.19 -11.51
C ALA A 127 13.96 1.88 -12.34
N LYS A 128 12.78 2.16 -11.77
CA LYS A 128 11.50 1.93 -12.41
C LYS A 128 10.69 3.22 -12.46
N SER A 129 10.10 3.51 -13.63
CA SER A 129 9.24 4.68 -13.78
C SER A 129 8.07 4.62 -12.81
N ALA A 130 7.72 5.76 -12.23
CA ALA A 130 6.69 5.91 -11.22
C ALA A 130 5.87 7.16 -11.50
N ARG A 131 4.53 7.02 -11.48
CA ARG A 131 3.59 8.11 -11.74
C ARG A 131 2.40 8.04 -10.79
N LEU A 132 2.07 9.17 -10.18
CA LEU A 132 0.86 9.37 -9.40
C LEU A 132 0.29 10.76 -9.65
N THR A 133 -1.00 10.93 -9.38
CA THR A 133 -1.63 12.24 -9.24
C THR A 133 -2.16 12.40 -7.83
N TYR A 134 -2.16 13.63 -7.31
CA TYR A 134 -2.74 13.90 -6.00
C TYR A 134 -3.51 15.22 -6.02
N ALA A 135 -4.57 15.30 -5.23
CA ALA A 135 -5.42 16.47 -5.12
C ALA A 135 -5.69 16.80 -3.64
N PRO A 136 -5.57 18.08 -3.23
CA PRO A 136 -5.90 18.50 -1.88
C PRO A 136 -7.41 18.38 -1.65
N ILE A 137 -7.78 17.89 -0.46
CA ILE A 137 -9.16 17.82 0.01
C ILE A 137 -9.39 18.93 1.04
N ALA A 138 -8.46 19.10 1.98
CA ALA A 138 -8.53 20.07 3.06
C ALA A 138 -7.14 20.45 3.55
N TYR A 139 -6.98 21.69 3.99
CA TYR A 139 -5.76 22.18 4.65
C TYR A 139 -6.08 22.67 6.06
N ARG A 140 -5.34 22.18 7.05
CA ARG A 140 -5.51 22.59 8.44
C ARG A 140 -4.23 22.42 9.24
N LYS A 141 -3.88 23.41 10.05
CA LYS A 141 -2.74 23.35 11.00
C LYS A 141 -1.41 22.94 10.35
N GLY A 142 -1.09 23.50 9.17
CA GLY A 142 0.16 23.21 8.47
C GLY A 142 0.18 21.88 7.73
N ARG A 143 -0.96 21.21 7.57
CA ARG A 143 -1.08 19.89 6.89
C ARG A 143 -2.19 19.88 5.87
N THR A 144 -1.99 19.12 4.82
CA THR A 144 -2.98 18.93 3.76
C THR A 144 -3.45 17.47 3.74
N LEU A 145 -4.76 17.25 3.87
CA LEU A 145 -5.37 15.97 3.50
C LEU A 145 -5.43 15.90 1.98
N VAL A 146 -4.83 14.90 1.39
CA VAL A 146 -4.77 14.69 -0.04
C VAL A 146 -5.40 13.35 -0.43
N ARG A 147 -6.06 13.32 -1.59
CA ARG A 147 -6.43 12.10 -2.30
C ARG A 147 -5.36 11.81 -3.33
N VAL A 148 -4.82 10.61 -3.32
CA VAL A 148 -3.76 10.17 -4.23
C VAL A 148 -4.30 9.07 -5.14
N SER A 149 -4.08 9.20 -6.44
CA SER A 149 -4.36 8.17 -7.44
C SER A 149 -3.03 7.63 -7.99
N LEU A 150 -2.80 6.32 -7.81
CA LEU A 150 -1.59 5.67 -8.29
C LEU A 150 -1.78 5.13 -9.72
N HIS A 151 -0.98 5.62 -10.66
CA HIS A 151 -0.89 5.07 -12.02
C HIS A 151 0.08 3.90 -12.11
N THR A 152 1.12 3.89 -11.29
CA THR A 152 2.07 2.77 -11.10
C THR A 152 2.00 2.26 -9.65
N GLY A 153 2.72 1.19 -9.32
CA GLY A 153 2.72 0.61 -7.95
C GLY A 153 4.13 0.22 -7.53
N ARG A 154 5.03 1.21 -7.36
CA ARG A 154 6.40 0.95 -6.90
C ARG A 154 6.46 0.89 -5.38
N HIS A 155 7.46 0.22 -4.87
CA HIS A 155 7.71 0.13 -3.43
C HIS A 155 7.83 1.52 -2.81
N HIS A 156 7.06 1.81 -1.75
CA HIS A 156 6.96 3.09 -1.06
C HIS A 156 6.62 4.31 -1.95
N GLN A 157 6.00 4.11 -3.11
CA GLN A 157 5.88 5.14 -4.14
C GLN A 157 5.28 6.46 -3.63
N ILE A 158 4.11 6.43 -3.00
CA ILE A 158 3.44 7.64 -2.48
C ILE A 158 4.34 8.36 -1.48
N ARG A 159 4.96 7.60 -0.60
CA ARG A 159 5.81 8.09 0.48
C ARG A 159 7.02 8.84 -0.06
N VAL A 160 7.77 8.22 -0.98
CA VAL A 160 9.01 8.79 -1.51
C VAL A 160 8.75 9.93 -2.50
N GLN A 161 7.70 9.85 -3.33
CA GLN A 161 7.39 10.92 -4.29
C GLN A 161 6.86 12.18 -3.60
N LEU A 162 5.96 12.06 -2.62
CA LEU A 162 5.48 13.23 -1.87
C LEU A 162 6.60 13.84 -1.00
N ALA A 163 7.45 13.02 -0.39
CA ALA A 163 8.62 13.53 0.34
C ALA A 163 9.59 14.27 -0.58
N GLY A 164 9.89 13.72 -1.77
CA GLY A 164 10.74 14.37 -2.78
C GLY A 164 10.16 15.67 -3.33
N ALA A 165 8.84 15.81 -3.34
CA ALA A 165 8.14 17.04 -3.72
C ALA A 165 8.07 18.09 -2.57
N GLY A 166 8.64 17.80 -1.40
CA GLY A 166 8.62 18.69 -0.23
C GLY A 166 7.39 18.58 0.65
N TYR A 167 6.55 17.57 0.44
CA TYR A 167 5.31 17.30 1.20
C TYR A 167 5.33 15.91 1.84
N PRO A 168 6.30 15.59 2.73
CA PRO A 168 6.39 14.27 3.32
C PRO A 168 5.11 13.93 4.09
N LEU A 169 4.78 12.65 4.19
CA LEU A 169 3.59 12.22 4.90
C LEU A 169 3.76 12.38 6.41
N TRP A 170 2.71 12.84 7.08
CA TRP A 170 2.67 12.93 8.52
C TRP A 170 2.85 11.54 9.14
N GLY A 171 3.79 11.43 10.09
CA GLY A 171 4.10 10.19 10.78
C GLY A 171 4.95 9.18 10.00
N ASP A 172 5.40 9.51 8.79
CA ASP A 172 6.29 8.63 8.03
C ASP A 172 7.73 8.70 8.56
N GLN A 173 8.09 7.83 9.46
CA GLN A 173 9.41 7.81 10.10
C GLN A 173 10.58 7.52 9.15
N ARG A 174 10.31 7.09 7.90
CA ARG A 174 11.35 6.77 6.91
C ARG A 174 11.65 7.94 5.98
N TYR A 175 10.64 8.71 5.62
CA TYR A 175 10.76 9.78 4.61
C TYR A 175 10.42 11.17 5.14
N ASN A 176 9.92 11.29 6.39
CA ASN A 176 9.65 12.55 7.06
C ASN A 176 10.59 12.70 8.25
N ARG A 177 11.53 13.65 8.18
CA ARG A 177 12.53 13.91 9.23
C ARG A 177 11.91 14.42 10.53
N ASP A 178 10.73 15.04 10.46
CA ASP A 178 10.01 15.60 11.60
C ASP A 178 9.06 14.59 12.26
N ALA A 179 8.97 13.38 11.72
CA ALA A 179 8.15 12.33 12.30
C ALA A 179 8.73 11.84 13.64
N ARG A 180 7.88 11.71 14.63
CA ARG A 180 8.27 11.27 15.97
C ARG A 180 8.33 9.74 16.03
N PRO A 181 9.25 9.15 16.80
CA PRO A 181 9.26 7.71 17.03
C PRO A 181 7.89 7.18 17.50
N GLY A 182 7.44 6.06 16.94
CA GLY A 182 6.13 5.46 17.28
C GLY A 182 4.92 6.13 16.62
N GLN A 183 5.10 7.23 15.90
CA GLN A 183 4.02 7.91 15.21
C GLN A 183 3.51 7.06 14.04
N GLN A 184 2.18 6.90 13.95
CA GLN A 184 1.55 6.18 12.85
C GLN A 184 1.57 7.03 11.57
N ILE A 185 1.99 6.46 10.46
CA ILE A 185 1.89 7.12 9.15
C ILE A 185 0.43 7.37 8.77
N ALA A 186 0.14 8.57 8.29
CA ALA A 186 -1.19 8.92 7.80
C ALA A 186 -1.32 8.61 6.29
N LEU A 187 -1.44 7.32 5.97
CA LEU A 187 -1.67 6.80 4.62
C LEU A 187 -2.64 5.62 4.69
N TRP A 188 -3.71 5.70 3.88
CA TRP A 188 -4.80 4.73 3.87
C TRP A 188 -5.25 4.42 2.45
N ALA A 189 -5.41 3.12 2.10
CA ALA A 189 -5.83 2.63 0.79
C ALA A 189 -7.35 2.45 0.68
#